data_5a0b9d97337761aede0cfd32883f75c7
#
_entry.id   5a0b9d97337761aede0cfd32883f75c7
#
_cell.length_a   1.000
_cell.length_b   1.000
_cell.length_c   1.000
_cell.angle_alpha   90.00
_cell.angle_beta   90.00
_cell.angle_gamma   90.00
#
_symmetry.space_group_name_H-M   'P 1'
#
loop_
_entity.id
_entity.type
_entity.pdbx_description
1 polymer ?
#
loop_
_entity_poly.entity_id
_entity_poly.type
_entity_poly.pdbx_seq_one_letter_code
_entity_poly.pdbx_strand_id
1 'polypeptide(L)'
;MSKISKIIARQVFDSRGNPTIETEVFVKNVSASAICPSGASTGTYEAFEKRDINNKKYLGKSVLKPVEFINKVISNKLKNFNVHQQEKIDNLLIRLDGTKQKKRVGANAILSVSIAVKKLSSKIKKIPIYKNLLINKNFRLPYPLMNIINGGAHANNGLRIQEFMIRPDKAKSFSEGVRMCFIVINKLRDLIKKMGHSTSVGDEGGFAPMINDNESALKLIVKAINLSGFKNGKDVAICLDVAANELLKNKKYSIHSKKHTSVDKSIDNYLKLINKYKIKSIEDPFGENDWSAWTKLLNKTKNKIQIVGDDLFVTNLERLKIGFLNISANSILIKLNQIGTLTETLEVIKFAKLIGYKTIISHRSGDSEDTFIADFAIGTDSNQIKTGSLARSERVSKYNQLLRIEHELGKKSKMHIID
;
A
#
# COMPACT_ATOMS: atom_id res chain seq x y z
N MET A 1 31.80 4.92 -16.14
CA MET A 1 31.40 5.82 -15.02
C MET A 1 29.88 5.99 -15.03
N SER A 2 29.21 5.74 -13.90
CA SER A 2 27.75 5.72 -13.82
C SER A 2 27.18 7.08 -13.35
N LYS A 3 27.58 8.16 -14.05
CA LYS A 3 27.16 9.54 -13.72
C LYS A 3 25.84 9.88 -14.41
N ILE A 4 24.89 10.46 -13.68
CA ILE A 4 23.62 10.99 -14.21
C ILE A 4 23.95 12.07 -15.25
N SER A 5 23.47 11.90 -16.46
CA SER A 5 23.66 12.86 -17.56
C SER A 5 22.49 13.80 -17.72
N LYS A 6 21.24 13.32 -17.48
CA LYS A 6 20.01 14.06 -17.68
C LYS A 6 18.88 13.48 -16.82
N ILE A 7 17.95 14.32 -16.42
CA ILE A 7 16.66 13.94 -15.81
C ILE A 7 15.56 14.67 -16.57
N ILE A 8 14.51 13.95 -16.95
CA ILE A 8 13.30 14.49 -17.59
C ILE A 8 12.10 14.06 -16.79
N ALA A 9 11.26 15.00 -16.41
CA ALA A 9 9.95 14.72 -15.84
C ALA A 9 8.84 15.19 -16.75
N ARG A 10 7.70 14.49 -16.69
CA ARG A 10 6.49 14.83 -17.44
C ARG A 10 5.24 14.57 -16.59
N GLN A 11 4.16 15.27 -16.89
CA GLN A 11 2.84 14.96 -16.36
C GLN A 11 2.27 13.80 -17.15
N VAL A 12 1.80 12.76 -16.42
CA VAL A 12 1.08 11.60 -16.92
C VAL A 12 -0.19 11.43 -16.10
N PHE A 13 -0.94 10.33 -16.26
CA PHE A 13 -2.19 10.08 -15.53
C PHE A 13 -2.10 8.81 -14.69
N ASP A 14 -2.70 8.84 -13.51
CA ASP A 14 -2.90 7.67 -12.65
C ASP A 14 -4.14 6.86 -13.07
N SER A 15 -4.39 5.73 -12.41
CA SER A 15 -5.52 4.83 -12.68
C SER A 15 -6.91 5.44 -12.43
N ARG A 16 -6.98 6.61 -11.80
CA ARG A 16 -8.20 7.39 -11.59
C ARG A 16 -8.35 8.55 -12.59
N GLY A 17 -7.43 8.63 -13.57
CA GLY A 17 -7.40 9.72 -14.55
C GLY A 17 -6.95 11.06 -13.95
N ASN A 18 -6.31 11.09 -12.78
CA ASN A 18 -5.73 12.31 -12.24
C ASN A 18 -4.29 12.50 -12.71
N PRO A 19 -3.85 13.75 -12.99
CA PRO A 19 -2.45 14.03 -13.29
C PRO A 19 -1.51 13.54 -12.19
N THR A 20 -0.40 12.93 -12.59
CA THR A 20 0.72 12.56 -11.71
C THR A 20 2.05 12.75 -12.42
N ILE A 21 3.17 12.43 -11.77
CA ILE A 21 4.52 12.69 -12.26
C ILE A 21 5.18 11.38 -12.68
N GLU A 22 5.66 11.34 -13.92
CA GLU A 22 6.68 10.41 -14.35
C GLU A 22 8.03 11.13 -14.43
N THR A 23 9.07 10.50 -13.89
CA THR A 23 10.46 10.96 -14.01
C THR A 23 11.31 9.90 -14.67
N GLU A 24 12.10 10.29 -15.66
CA GLU A 24 13.08 9.46 -16.35
C GLU A 24 14.49 9.99 -16.09
N VAL A 25 15.38 9.12 -15.62
CA VAL A 25 16.79 9.44 -15.31
C VAL A 25 17.70 8.72 -16.30
N PHE A 26 18.74 9.39 -16.75
CA PHE A 26 19.66 8.93 -17.79
C PHE A 26 21.11 8.85 -17.29
N VAL A 27 21.80 7.80 -17.72
CA VAL A 27 23.26 7.68 -17.70
C VAL A 27 23.71 7.30 -19.11
N LYS A 28 24.31 8.22 -19.85
CA LYS A 28 24.57 8.05 -21.28
C LYS A 28 23.27 7.68 -22.02
N ASN A 29 23.26 6.56 -22.73
CA ASN A 29 22.13 6.05 -23.52
C ASN A 29 21.20 5.09 -22.73
N VAL A 30 21.46 4.88 -21.45
CA VAL A 30 20.64 4.01 -20.60
C VAL A 30 19.74 4.87 -19.72
N SER A 31 18.45 4.57 -19.72
CA SER A 31 17.48 5.27 -18.86
C SER A 31 16.57 4.32 -18.09
N ALA A 32 15.94 4.83 -17.06
CA ALA A 32 14.82 4.21 -16.37
C ALA A 32 13.84 5.27 -15.87
N SER A 33 12.56 4.93 -15.88
CA SER A 33 11.49 5.82 -15.40
C SER A 33 10.76 5.26 -14.20
N ALA A 34 10.12 6.16 -13.46
CA ALA A 34 9.20 5.84 -12.38
C ALA A 34 8.02 6.80 -12.36
N ILE A 35 6.83 6.28 -12.07
CA ILE A 35 5.61 7.05 -11.90
C ILE A 35 5.25 7.08 -10.41
N CYS A 36 4.94 8.28 -9.88
CA CYS A 36 4.53 8.43 -8.49
C CYS A 36 3.03 8.14 -8.34
N PRO A 37 2.60 7.23 -7.45
CA PRO A 37 1.18 6.99 -7.17
C PRO A 37 0.59 8.10 -6.29
N SER A 38 -0.76 8.17 -6.25
CA SER A 38 -1.53 9.20 -5.50
C SER A 38 -2.65 8.58 -4.68
N GLY A 39 -2.83 8.99 -3.43
CA GLY A 39 -3.91 8.53 -2.55
C GLY A 39 -5.26 9.18 -2.83
N ALA A 40 -6.38 8.49 -2.51
CA ALA A 40 -7.72 9.08 -2.42
C ALA A 40 -7.95 9.67 -1.02
N SER A 41 -7.79 8.86 0.02
CA SER A 41 -7.67 9.27 1.41
C SER A 41 -6.21 9.51 1.76
N THR A 42 -5.93 10.49 2.60
CA THR A 42 -4.56 10.83 3.03
C THR A 42 -4.56 11.12 4.53
N GLY A 43 -3.64 10.49 5.26
CA GLY A 43 -3.40 10.81 6.66
C GLY A 43 -2.85 12.24 6.82
N THR A 44 -3.21 12.90 7.90
CA THR A 44 -2.81 14.30 8.18
C THR A 44 -1.29 14.49 8.19
N TYR A 45 -0.55 13.45 8.52
CA TYR A 45 0.90 13.49 8.69
C TYR A 45 1.68 13.00 7.47
N GLU A 46 1.02 12.65 6.36
CA GLU A 46 1.70 12.28 5.13
C GLU A 46 2.56 13.43 4.57
N ALA A 47 3.61 13.07 3.85
CA ALA A 47 4.35 14.04 3.06
C ALA A 47 3.45 14.62 1.95
N PHE A 48 3.61 15.92 1.72
CA PHE A 48 2.69 16.69 0.88
C PHE A 48 2.82 16.35 -0.60
N GLU A 49 1.72 15.99 -1.23
CA GLU A 49 1.61 15.87 -2.68
C GLU A 49 1.40 17.25 -3.30
N LYS A 50 2.38 17.73 -4.05
CA LYS A 50 2.32 19.06 -4.66
C LYS A 50 1.46 19.05 -5.91
N ARG A 51 0.45 19.94 -5.94
CA ARG A 51 -0.46 20.15 -7.07
C ARG A 51 -0.60 21.64 -7.37
N ASP A 52 -0.93 21.97 -8.62
CA ASP A 52 -1.11 23.34 -9.09
C ASP A 52 -2.57 23.78 -8.88
N ILE A 53 -2.96 24.03 -7.64
CA ILE A 53 -4.34 24.30 -7.20
C ILE A 53 -5.01 25.40 -8.06
N ASN A 54 -4.25 26.43 -8.48
CA ASN A 54 -4.75 27.54 -9.28
C ASN A 54 -4.80 27.24 -10.80
N ASN A 55 -4.41 26.05 -11.23
CA ASN A 55 -4.43 25.66 -12.63
C ASN A 55 -5.82 25.15 -13.05
N LYS A 56 -6.64 26.03 -13.65
CA LYS A 56 -8.00 25.69 -14.10
C LYS A 56 -8.06 24.58 -15.16
N LYS A 57 -7.01 24.42 -16.00
CA LYS A 57 -6.98 23.41 -17.09
C LYS A 57 -7.17 21.97 -16.59
N TYR A 58 -6.72 21.66 -15.38
CA TYR A 58 -6.87 20.35 -14.77
C TYR A 58 -7.63 20.42 -13.44
N LEU A 59 -8.55 21.36 -13.30
CA LEU A 59 -9.39 21.52 -12.12
C LEU A 59 -8.57 21.60 -10.81
N GLY A 60 -7.40 22.23 -10.86
CA GLY A 60 -6.48 22.31 -9.71
C GLY A 60 -5.65 21.06 -9.42
N LYS A 61 -5.77 20.01 -10.24
CA LYS A 61 -5.07 18.73 -10.03
C LYS A 61 -3.76 18.58 -10.80
N SER A 62 -3.38 19.59 -11.60
CA SER A 62 -2.13 19.58 -12.40
C SER A 62 -0.90 19.44 -11.51
N VAL A 63 0.19 18.91 -12.08
CA VAL A 63 1.51 18.73 -11.44
C VAL A 63 2.64 19.38 -12.26
N LEU A 64 2.31 20.39 -13.09
CA LEU A 64 3.30 21.02 -13.99
C LEU A 64 4.39 21.80 -13.24
N LYS A 65 4.06 22.48 -12.13
CA LYS A 65 5.07 23.18 -11.30
C LYS A 65 6.09 22.22 -10.69
N PRO A 66 5.69 21.12 -10.00
CA PRO A 66 6.66 20.12 -9.56
C PRO A 66 7.44 19.47 -10.71
N VAL A 67 6.82 19.22 -11.87
CA VAL A 67 7.51 18.76 -13.09
C VAL A 67 8.57 19.76 -13.54
N GLU A 68 8.23 21.03 -13.61
CA GLU A 68 9.18 22.10 -13.96
C GLU A 68 10.35 22.17 -12.96
N PHE A 69 10.07 22.03 -11.67
CA PHE A 69 11.11 22.00 -10.63
C PHE A 69 12.08 20.82 -10.81
N ILE A 70 11.57 19.65 -11.16
CA ILE A 70 12.44 18.49 -11.48
C ILE A 70 13.32 18.83 -12.68
N ASN A 71 12.73 19.34 -13.77
CA ASN A 71 13.45 19.60 -15.02
C ASN A 71 14.49 20.70 -14.89
N LYS A 72 14.19 21.79 -14.17
CA LYS A 72 15.07 22.95 -14.04
C LYS A 72 16.03 22.88 -12.86
N VAL A 73 15.58 22.40 -11.68
CA VAL A 73 16.38 22.45 -10.46
C VAL A 73 17.02 21.11 -10.15
N ILE A 74 16.21 20.05 -9.98
CA ILE A 74 16.73 18.73 -9.58
C ILE A 74 17.65 18.17 -10.65
N SER A 75 17.31 18.29 -11.94
CA SER A 75 18.13 17.80 -13.05
C SER A 75 19.53 18.44 -13.04
N ASN A 76 19.62 19.74 -12.83
CA ASN A 76 20.89 20.44 -12.76
C ASN A 76 21.71 20.05 -11.51
N LYS A 77 21.06 19.95 -10.34
CA LYS A 77 21.73 19.60 -9.08
C LYS A 77 22.24 18.16 -9.04
N LEU A 78 21.55 17.22 -9.72
CA LEU A 78 21.94 15.81 -9.76
C LEU A 78 22.85 15.46 -10.98
N LYS A 79 23.07 16.40 -11.90
CA LYS A 79 24.01 16.21 -13.00
C LYS A 79 25.39 15.79 -12.46
N ASN A 80 25.99 14.78 -13.05
CA ASN A 80 27.26 14.17 -12.64
C ASN A 80 27.27 13.40 -11.30
N PHE A 81 26.13 13.30 -10.57
CA PHE A 81 26.05 12.39 -9.42
C PHE A 81 26.19 10.93 -9.88
N ASN A 82 26.82 10.12 -9.06
CA ASN A 82 26.87 8.68 -9.31
C ASN A 82 25.50 8.07 -8.98
N VAL A 83 24.83 7.45 -9.97
CA VAL A 83 23.49 6.86 -9.85
C VAL A 83 23.39 5.76 -8.77
N HIS A 84 24.53 5.18 -8.36
CA HIS A 84 24.57 4.15 -7.30
C HIS A 84 24.54 4.72 -5.89
N GLN A 85 24.67 6.03 -5.72
CA GLN A 85 24.69 6.71 -4.40
C GLN A 85 23.28 7.15 -3.98
N GLN A 86 22.34 6.19 -3.88
CA GLN A 86 20.93 6.45 -3.57
C GLN A 86 20.74 7.38 -2.38
N GLU A 87 21.37 7.06 -1.25
CA GLU A 87 21.22 7.83 0.00
C GLU A 87 21.68 9.27 -0.17
N LYS A 88 22.83 9.51 -0.84
CA LYS A 88 23.30 10.87 -1.10
C LYS A 88 22.34 11.66 -1.99
N ILE A 89 21.74 11.00 -2.97
CA ILE A 89 20.76 11.60 -3.88
C ILE A 89 19.49 11.93 -3.10
N ASP A 90 18.94 11.00 -2.33
CA ASP A 90 17.74 11.22 -1.54
C ASP A 90 17.94 12.32 -0.49
N ASN A 91 19.08 12.33 0.20
CA ASN A 91 19.44 13.39 1.15
C ASN A 91 19.57 14.76 0.47
N LEU A 92 20.04 14.83 -0.78
CA LEU A 92 20.02 16.09 -1.54
C LEU A 92 18.58 16.53 -1.85
N LEU A 93 17.73 15.60 -2.29
CA LEU A 93 16.31 15.90 -2.58
C LEU A 93 15.56 16.40 -1.32
N ILE A 94 15.80 15.77 -0.17
CA ILE A 94 15.25 16.21 1.13
C ILE A 94 15.72 17.64 1.48
N ARG A 95 17.01 17.94 1.31
CA ARG A 95 17.56 19.29 1.56
C ARG A 95 17.03 20.34 0.60
N LEU A 96 16.78 19.98 -0.68
CA LEU A 96 16.18 20.89 -1.66
C LEU A 96 14.74 21.28 -1.29
N ASP A 97 13.98 20.38 -0.66
CA ASP A 97 12.68 20.72 -0.10
C ASP A 97 12.83 21.52 1.22
N GLY A 98 13.62 21.04 2.15
CA GLY A 98 13.93 21.69 3.43
C GLY A 98 12.76 21.72 4.41
N THR A 99 11.60 21.12 4.10
CA THR A 99 10.45 21.07 5.02
C THR A 99 10.17 19.65 5.50
N LYS A 100 9.66 19.49 6.71
CA LYS A 100 9.39 18.19 7.32
C LYS A 100 8.43 17.33 6.51
N GLN A 101 7.41 17.95 5.90
CA GLN A 101 6.37 17.26 5.12
C GLN A 101 6.55 17.42 3.60
N LYS A 102 7.72 17.80 3.08
CA LYS A 102 7.99 18.00 1.65
C LYS A 102 7.05 19.03 0.98
N LYS A 103 6.64 20.09 1.70
CA LYS A 103 5.65 21.09 1.21
C LYS A 103 6.17 22.00 0.10
N ARG A 104 7.50 22.19 0.00
CA ARG A 104 8.10 23.10 -0.97
C ARG A 104 8.15 22.49 -2.37
N VAL A 105 8.72 21.29 -2.50
CA VAL A 105 8.91 20.58 -3.77
C VAL A 105 7.78 19.60 -4.04
N GLY A 106 7.37 18.87 -3.03
CA GLY A 106 6.36 17.84 -3.07
C GLY A 106 6.95 16.42 -3.03
N ALA A 107 6.35 15.57 -2.21
CA ALA A 107 6.74 14.16 -2.11
C ALA A 107 6.62 13.42 -3.46
N ASN A 108 5.63 13.77 -4.27
CA ASN A 108 5.44 13.20 -5.61
C ASN A 108 6.63 13.48 -6.54
N ALA A 109 7.16 14.71 -6.55
CA ALA A 109 8.35 15.05 -7.32
C ALA A 109 9.61 14.34 -6.80
N ILE A 110 9.81 14.34 -5.49
CA ILE A 110 10.97 13.73 -4.86
C ILE A 110 10.99 12.22 -5.08
N LEU A 111 9.86 11.54 -4.83
CA LEU A 111 9.77 10.08 -4.95
C LEU A 111 9.95 9.58 -6.37
N SER A 112 9.37 10.25 -7.38
CA SER A 112 9.52 9.84 -8.77
C SER A 112 10.99 9.82 -9.19
N VAL A 113 11.79 10.80 -8.75
CA VAL A 113 13.26 10.84 -8.98
C VAL A 113 13.95 9.72 -8.20
N SER A 114 13.64 9.55 -6.91
CA SER A 114 14.27 8.57 -6.02
C SER A 114 14.11 7.14 -6.55
N ILE A 115 12.90 6.76 -6.99
CA ILE A 115 12.63 5.43 -7.56
C ILE A 115 13.32 5.28 -8.94
N ALA A 116 13.25 6.28 -9.81
CA ALA A 116 13.87 6.22 -11.14
C ALA A 116 15.39 6.02 -11.05
N VAL A 117 16.05 6.69 -10.09
CA VAL A 117 17.49 6.49 -9.78
C VAL A 117 17.76 5.05 -9.38
N LYS A 118 16.95 4.45 -8.51
CA LYS A 118 17.12 3.06 -8.08
C LYS A 118 16.97 2.08 -9.23
N LYS A 119 15.93 2.27 -10.04
CA LYS A 119 15.69 1.46 -11.24
C LYS A 119 16.86 1.55 -12.22
N LEU A 120 17.35 2.76 -12.48
CA LEU A 120 18.50 2.97 -13.37
C LEU A 120 19.79 2.34 -12.82
N SER A 121 20.02 2.49 -11.50
CA SER A 121 21.15 1.83 -10.82
C SER A 121 21.13 0.31 -11.02
N SER A 122 19.95 -0.31 -10.90
CA SER A 122 19.76 -1.75 -11.13
C SER A 122 20.04 -2.13 -12.59
N LYS A 123 19.50 -1.36 -13.54
CA LYS A 123 19.67 -1.58 -14.98
C LYS A 123 21.15 -1.51 -15.39
N ILE A 124 21.90 -0.52 -14.88
CA ILE A 124 23.34 -0.37 -15.16
C ILE A 124 24.15 -1.52 -14.55
N LYS A 125 23.81 -1.95 -13.33
CA LYS A 125 24.45 -3.11 -12.69
C LYS A 125 24.06 -4.44 -13.34
N LYS A 126 23.06 -4.45 -14.23
CA LYS A 126 22.49 -5.66 -14.84
C LYS A 126 21.99 -6.67 -13.80
N ILE A 127 21.39 -6.18 -12.72
CA ILE A 127 20.79 -7.00 -11.67
C ILE A 127 19.33 -6.61 -11.46
N PRO A 128 18.43 -7.55 -11.15
CA PRO A 128 17.05 -7.24 -10.82
C PRO A 128 16.90 -6.23 -9.67
N ILE A 129 15.84 -5.43 -9.71
CA ILE A 129 15.61 -4.38 -8.71
C ILE A 129 15.56 -4.98 -7.31
N TYR A 130 14.84 -6.10 -7.11
CA TYR A 130 14.74 -6.75 -5.81
C TYR A 130 16.09 -7.20 -5.27
N LYS A 131 17.04 -7.65 -6.13
CA LYS A 131 18.41 -7.99 -5.71
C LYS A 131 19.24 -6.76 -5.35
N ASN A 132 19.03 -5.61 -6.03
CA ASN A 132 19.73 -4.36 -5.71
C ASN A 132 19.17 -3.65 -4.46
N LEU A 133 18.04 -4.11 -3.93
CA LEU A 133 17.38 -3.59 -2.72
C LEU A 133 17.64 -4.45 -1.48
N LEU A 134 18.25 -5.63 -1.64
CA LEU A 134 18.39 -6.63 -0.59
C LEU A 134 18.84 -6.07 0.75
N ILE A 135 17.95 -6.18 1.75
CA ILE A 135 18.24 -5.96 3.16
C ILE A 135 18.76 -7.27 3.80
N ASN A 136 18.27 -8.43 3.35
CA ASN A 136 18.61 -9.76 3.83
C ASN A 136 19.05 -10.67 2.68
N LYS A 137 19.78 -11.75 2.98
CA LYS A 137 20.21 -12.75 1.97
C LYS A 137 19.07 -13.68 1.50
N ASN A 138 17.88 -13.60 2.09
CA ASN A 138 16.75 -14.47 1.80
C ASN A 138 15.78 -13.81 0.81
N PHE A 139 15.33 -14.57 -0.19
CA PHE A 139 14.29 -14.16 -1.12
C PHE A 139 12.98 -14.80 -0.69
N ARG A 140 12.19 -14.08 0.13
CA ARG A 140 10.87 -14.53 0.53
C ARG A 140 9.80 -13.75 -0.21
N LEU A 141 8.84 -14.48 -0.77
CA LEU A 141 7.69 -13.88 -1.45
C LEU A 141 6.65 -13.44 -0.42
N PRO A 142 6.11 -12.22 -0.55
CA PRO A 142 5.12 -11.70 0.37
C PRO A 142 3.78 -12.41 0.18
N TYR A 143 2.99 -12.57 1.26
CA TYR A 143 1.59 -12.96 1.11
C TYR A 143 0.76 -11.81 0.53
N PRO A 144 -0.07 -12.07 -0.50
CA PRO A 144 -0.95 -11.04 -1.02
C PRO A 144 -2.14 -10.79 -0.08
N LEU A 145 -2.45 -9.53 0.19
CA LEU A 145 -3.71 -9.04 0.71
C LEU A 145 -4.54 -8.53 -0.46
N MET A 146 -5.50 -9.33 -0.94
CA MET A 146 -6.29 -8.97 -2.11
C MET A 146 -7.63 -8.37 -1.71
N ASN A 147 -7.86 -7.10 -2.06
CA ASN A 147 -9.13 -6.42 -1.86
C ASN A 147 -10.20 -6.99 -2.80
N ILE A 148 -11.24 -7.65 -2.28
CA ILE A 148 -12.26 -8.34 -3.06
C ILE A 148 -13.65 -7.71 -2.98
N ILE A 149 -13.93 -6.89 -1.94
CA ILE A 149 -15.11 -6.03 -1.86
C ILE A 149 -14.67 -4.65 -1.39
N ASN A 150 -15.08 -3.62 -2.12
CA ASN A 150 -14.86 -2.21 -1.79
C ASN A 150 -16.10 -1.64 -1.09
N GLY A 151 -15.85 -0.81 -0.08
CA GLY A 151 -16.84 0.02 0.59
C GLY A 151 -16.25 1.38 0.96
N GLY A 152 -16.82 2.07 1.94
CA GLY A 152 -16.34 3.38 2.42
C GLY A 152 -16.12 4.38 1.28
N ALA A 153 -14.96 5.03 1.26
CA ALA A 153 -14.59 5.98 0.22
C ALA A 153 -14.26 5.34 -1.15
N HIS A 154 -14.08 4.00 -1.20
CA HIS A 154 -13.71 3.29 -2.42
C HIS A 154 -14.91 2.79 -3.24
N ALA A 155 -16.16 2.90 -2.73
CA ALA A 155 -17.36 2.50 -3.45
C ALA A 155 -18.60 3.29 -2.97
N ASN A 156 -19.49 3.61 -3.90
CA ASN A 156 -20.76 4.24 -3.57
C ASN A 156 -21.81 3.18 -3.20
N ASN A 157 -21.64 2.58 -2.01
CA ASN A 157 -22.57 1.59 -1.45
C ASN A 157 -22.78 1.83 0.06
N GLY A 158 -23.51 0.95 0.75
CA GLY A 158 -23.85 1.11 2.18
C GLY A 158 -22.76 0.61 3.15
N LEU A 159 -21.64 0.09 2.68
CA LEU A 159 -20.58 -0.46 3.51
C LEU A 159 -19.79 0.65 4.20
N ARG A 160 -19.51 0.46 5.49
CA ARG A 160 -18.72 1.42 6.29
C ARG A 160 -17.23 1.10 6.28
N ILE A 161 -16.87 -0.18 6.27
CA ILE A 161 -15.49 -0.65 6.13
C ILE A 161 -15.06 -0.45 4.68
N GLN A 162 -13.86 0.11 4.49
CA GLN A 162 -13.36 0.54 3.18
C GLN A 162 -12.93 -0.64 2.30
N GLU A 163 -12.25 -1.63 2.89
CA GLU A 163 -11.78 -2.79 2.14
C GLU A 163 -12.01 -4.09 2.89
N PHE A 164 -12.51 -5.07 2.15
CA PHE A 164 -12.62 -6.45 2.60
C PHE A 164 -11.66 -7.28 1.75
N MET A 165 -10.61 -7.75 2.41
CA MET A 165 -9.50 -8.45 1.76
C MET A 165 -9.47 -9.93 2.14
N ILE A 166 -8.85 -10.74 1.28
CA ILE A 166 -8.46 -12.11 1.58
C ILE A 166 -6.95 -12.29 1.51
N ARG A 167 -6.43 -13.22 2.34
CA ARG A 167 -5.03 -13.62 2.37
C ARG A 167 -4.95 -15.15 2.35
N PRO A 168 -4.20 -15.76 1.40
CA PRO A 168 -4.13 -17.21 1.23
C PRO A 168 -3.11 -17.85 2.19
N ASP A 169 -3.43 -17.93 3.49
CA ASP A 169 -2.49 -18.30 4.57
C ASP A 169 -1.89 -19.71 4.42
N LYS A 170 -2.57 -20.62 3.69
CA LYS A 170 -2.09 -21.99 3.46
C LYS A 170 -1.20 -22.14 2.22
N ALA A 171 -1.06 -21.08 1.41
CA ALA A 171 -0.28 -21.15 0.18
C ALA A 171 1.20 -21.46 0.45
N LYS A 172 1.74 -22.46 -0.26
CA LYS A 172 3.16 -22.85 -0.18
C LYS A 172 4.04 -22.13 -1.19
N SER A 173 3.43 -21.48 -2.17
CA SER A 173 4.06 -20.66 -3.20
C SER A 173 3.21 -19.43 -3.51
N PHE A 174 3.80 -18.41 -4.12
CA PHE A 174 3.05 -17.21 -4.49
C PHE A 174 2.01 -17.52 -5.57
N SER A 175 2.38 -18.31 -6.56
CA SER A 175 1.49 -18.80 -7.62
C SER A 175 0.30 -19.59 -7.07
N GLU A 176 0.51 -20.45 -6.08
CA GLU A 176 -0.58 -21.13 -5.38
C GLU A 176 -1.49 -20.13 -4.65
N GLY A 177 -0.92 -19.15 -3.96
CA GLY A 177 -1.68 -18.09 -3.30
C GLY A 177 -2.56 -17.31 -4.26
N VAL A 178 -2.01 -16.90 -5.40
CA VAL A 178 -2.77 -16.22 -6.47
C VAL A 178 -3.90 -17.11 -6.99
N ARG A 179 -3.64 -18.42 -7.23
CA ARG A 179 -4.66 -19.39 -7.66
C ARG A 179 -5.80 -19.53 -6.63
N MET A 180 -5.46 -19.62 -5.34
CA MET A 180 -6.46 -19.68 -4.27
C MET A 180 -7.36 -18.45 -4.28
N CYS A 181 -6.76 -17.26 -4.34
CA CYS A 181 -7.50 -16.00 -4.41
C CYS A 181 -8.36 -15.91 -5.67
N PHE A 182 -7.84 -16.32 -6.85
CA PHE A 182 -8.59 -16.36 -8.10
C PHE A 182 -9.86 -17.19 -7.97
N ILE A 183 -9.79 -18.37 -7.36
CA ILE A 183 -10.96 -19.24 -7.18
C ILE A 183 -12.01 -18.55 -6.28
N VAL A 184 -11.57 -17.99 -5.13
CA VAL A 184 -12.46 -17.29 -4.20
C VAL A 184 -13.14 -16.08 -4.85
N ILE A 185 -12.37 -15.27 -5.60
CA ILE A 185 -12.89 -14.08 -6.30
C ILE A 185 -13.97 -14.49 -7.32
N ASN A 186 -13.76 -15.58 -8.08
CA ASN A 186 -14.74 -16.03 -9.05
C ASN A 186 -16.00 -16.59 -8.38
N LYS A 187 -15.87 -17.37 -7.28
CA LYS A 187 -17.04 -17.80 -6.48
C LYS A 187 -17.81 -16.63 -5.88
N LEU A 188 -17.08 -15.60 -5.42
CA LEU A 188 -17.71 -14.36 -4.93
C LEU A 188 -18.48 -13.63 -6.04
N ARG A 189 -17.89 -13.52 -7.25
CA ARG A 189 -18.56 -12.96 -8.44
C ARG A 189 -19.88 -13.68 -8.74
N ASP A 190 -19.87 -15.01 -8.73
CA ASP A 190 -21.07 -15.82 -8.99
C ASP A 190 -22.14 -15.59 -7.93
N LEU A 191 -21.76 -15.46 -6.65
CA LEU A 191 -22.70 -15.15 -5.57
C LEU A 191 -23.32 -13.77 -5.73
N ILE A 192 -22.51 -12.74 -6.03
CA ILE A 192 -22.98 -11.37 -6.28
C ILE A 192 -23.97 -11.33 -7.44
N LYS A 193 -23.66 -12.02 -8.56
CA LYS A 193 -24.57 -12.14 -9.72
C LYS A 193 -25.89 -12.81 -9.34
N LYS A 194 -25.86 -13.93 -8.59
CA LYS A 194 -27.06 -14.63 -8.14
C LYS A 194 -27.97 -13.80 -7.23
N MET A 195 -27.39 -12.79 -6.54
CA MET A 195 -28.16 -11.81 -5.75
C MET A 195 -28.73 -10.66 -6.58
N GLY A 196 -28.49 -10.63 -7.90
CA GLY A 196 -28.93 -9.53 -8.77
C GLY A 196 -28.09 -8.27 -8.65
N HIS A 197 -26.91 -8.31 -7.97
CA HIS A 197 -26.04 -7.15 -7.85
C HIS A 197 -25.02 -7.05 -8.98
N SER A 198 -24.57 -5.82 -9.26
CA SER A 198 -23.49 -5.55 -10.19
C SER A 198 -22.17 -6.18 -9.71
N THR A 199 -21.39 -6.69 -10.67
CA THR A 199 -20.01 -7.14 -10.47
C THR A 199 -18.99 -6.12 -10.98
N SER A 200 -19.39 -4.86 -11.13
CA SER A 200 -18.48 -3.75 -11.40
C SER A 200 -17.50 -3.61 -10.25
N VAL A 201 -16.29 -3.19 -10.59
CA VAL A 201 -15.18 -3.07 -9.62
C VAL A 201 -14.90 -1.62 -9.28
N GLY A 202 -14.48 -1.38 -8.03
CA GLY A 202 -14.01 -0.08 -7.56
C GLY A 202 -12.57 0.24 -7.99
N ASP A 203 -12.03 1.30 -7.43
CA ASP A 203 -10.70 1.84 -7.78
C ASP A 203 -9.56 0.82 -7.59
N GLU A 204 -9.71 -0.13 -6.69
CA GLU A 204 -8.70 -1.13 -6.37
C GLU A 204 -9.01 -2.53 -6.91
N GLY A 205 -10.02 -2.64 -7.78
CA GLY A 205 -10.36 -3.89 -8.46
C GLY A 205 -11.24 -4.86 -7.66
N GLY A 206 -11.60 -4.56 -6.41
CA GLY A 206 -12.61 -5.28 -5.65
C GLY A 206 -14.02 -4.97 -6.14
N PHE A 207 -14.97 -5.91 -5.97
CA PHE A 207 -16.36 -5.68 -6.34
C PHE A 207 -17.00 -4.57 -5.50
N ALA A 208 -17.93 -3.83 -6.07
CA ALA A 208 -18.68 -2.77 -5.40
C ALA A 208 -20.20 -3.06 -5.41
N PRO A 209 -20.66 -4.18 -4.83
CA PRO A 209 -22.08 -4.51 -4.80
C PRO A 209 -22.88 -3.57 -3.92
N MET A 210 -24.16 -3.36 -4.22
CA MET A 210 -25.07 -2.55 -3.40
C MET A 210 -25.50 -3.31 -2.14
N ILE A 211 -24.58 -3.45 -1.20
CA ILE A 211 -24.78 -4.10 0.10
C ILE A 211 -24.78 -3.01 1.18
N ASN A 212 -25.70 -3.12 2.14
CA ASN A 212 -25.98 -2.04 3.09
C ASN A 212 -25.29 -2.18 4.45
N ASP A 213 -24.66 -3.32 4.73
CA ASP A 213 -23.99 -3.56 6.02
C ASP A 213 -22.75 -4.45 5.87
N ASN A 214 -21.77 -4.22 6.73
CA ASN A 214 -20.48 -4.92 6.72
C ASN A 214 -20.63 -6.42 6.97
N GLU A 215 -21.61 -6.84 7.75
CA GLU A 215 -21.78 -8.24 8.12
C GLU A 215 -22.28 -9.07 6.95
N SER A 216 -23.13 -8.51 6.10
CA SER A 216 -23.57 -9.14 4.84
C SER A 216 -22.41 -9.36 3.89
N ALA A 217 -21.49 -8.39 3.78
CA ALA A 217 -20.27 -8.57 2.99
C ALA A 217 -19.39 -9.71 3.54
N LEU A 218 -19.20 -9.77 4.87
CA LEU A 218 -18.43 -10.84 5.51
C LEU A 218 -19.07 -12.22 5.30
N LYS A 219 -20.40 -12.35 5.40
CA LYS A 219 -21.12 -13.59 5.12
C LYS A 219 -20.90 -14.06 3.68
N LEU A 220 -20.94 -13.14 2.72
CA LEU A 220 -20.67 -13.47 1.30
C LEU A 220 -19.24 -13.98 1.11
N ILE A 221 -18.26 -13.33 1.72
CA ILE A 221 -16.85 -13.74 1.62
C ILE A 221 -16.64 -15.13 2.22
N VAL A 222 -17.17 -15.39 3.42
CA VAL A 222 -17.11 -16.72 4.04
C VAL A 222 -17.75 -17.79 3.16
N LYS A 223 -18.92 -17.48 2.57
CA LYS A 223 -19.60 -18.39 1.64
C LYS A 223 -18.75 -18.65 0.39
N ALA A 224 -18.13 -17.61 -0.17
CA ALA A 224 -17.24 -17.74 -1.32
C ALA A 224 -16.02 -18.63 -1.01
N ILE A 225 -15.36 -18.41 0.15
CA ILE A 225 -14.23 -19.21 0.62
C ILE A 225 -14.62 -20.70 0.74
N ASN A 226 -15.77 -20.98 1.39
CA ASN A 226 -16.23 -22.34 1.61
C ASN A 226 -16.63 -23.03 0.27
N LEU A 227 -17.30 -22.34 -0.63
CA LEU A 227 -17.64 -22.85 -1.98
C LEU A 227 -16.40 -23.07 -2.86
N SER A 228 -15.27 -22.46 -2.49
CA SER A 228 -13.98 -22.67 -3.16
C SER A 228 -13.23 -23.90 -2.65
N GLY A 229 -13.80 -24.63 -1.67
CA GLY A 229 -13.16 -25.78 -1.02
C GLY A 229 -12.13 -25.40 0.03
N PHE A 230 -12.03 -24.11 0.43
CA PHE A 230 -11.10 -23.63 1.45
C PHE A 230 -11.80 -23.41 2.79
N LYS A 231 -11.03 -23.52 3.89
CA LYS A 231 -11.51 -23.25 5.26
C LYS A 231 -11.19 -21.80 5.64
N ASN A 232 -12.26 -21.01 5.94
CA ASN A 232 -12.10 -19.65 6.44
C ASN A 232 -11.29 -19.58 7.72
N GLY A 233 -10.33 -18.68 7.79
CA GLY A 233 -9.44 -18.44 8.93
C GLY A 233 -8.34 -19.50 9.13
N LYS A 234 -8.28 -20.52 8.24
CA LYS A 234 -7.23 -21.56 8.24
C LYS A 234 -6.48 -21.59 6.90
N ASP A 235 -7.21 -21.75 5.78
CA ASP A 235 -6.62 -21.82 4.44
C ASP A 235 -6.58 -20.43 3.80
N VAL A 236 -7.67 -19.67 3.97
CA VAL A 236 -7.82 -18.29 3.52
C VAL A 236 -8.31 -17.45 4.70
N ALA A 237 -7.58 -16.41 5.02
CA ALA A 237 -7.94 -15.44 6.07
C ALA A 237 -8.73 -14.27 5.49
N ILE A 238 -9.63 -13.70 6.30
CA ILE A 238 -10.28 -12.42 6.05
C ILE A 238 -9.47 -11.32 6.74
N CYS A 239 -9.17 -10.25 6.00
CA CYS A 239 -8.48 -9.06 6.47
C CYS A 239 -9.31 -7.83 6.12
N LEU A 240 -9.30 -6.82 6.97
CA LEU A 240 -10.09 -5.60 6.81
C LEU A 240 -9.20 -4.37 6.78
N ASP A 241 -9.58 -3.38 6.00
CA ASP A 241 -9.15 -2.00 6.15
C ASP A 241 -10.39 -1.14 6.47
N VAL A 242 -10.39 -0.55 7.65
CA VAL A 242 -11.55 0.20 8.15
C VAL A 242 -11.49 1.65 7.74
N ALA A 243 -10.29 2.22 7.58
CA ALA A 243 -10.05 3.64 7.33
C ALA A 243 -10.86 4.53 8.32
N ALA A 244 -10.72 4.27 9.62
CA ALA A 244 -11.63 4.80 10.65
C ALA A 244 -11.54 6.32 10.84
N ASN A 245 -10.53 7.01 10.28
CA ASN A 245 -10.49 8.48 10.22
C ASN A 245 -11.76 9.05 9.57
N GLU A 246 -12.22 8.44 8.47
CA GLU A 246 -13.43 8.83 7.72
C GLU A 246 -14.72 8.62 8.52
N LEU A 247 -14.67 7.79 9.56
CA LEU A 247 -15.83 7.37 10.37
C LEU A 247 -15.86 8.03 11.76
N LEU A 248 -14.89 8.87 12.06
CA LEU A 248 -14.71 9.54 13.34
C LEU A 248 -15.48 10.87 13.39
N LYS A 249 -16.32 11.06 14.42
CA LYS A 249 -16.95 12.33 14.73
C LYS A 249 -17.11 12.48 16.24
N ASN A 250 -16.61 13.58 16.81
CA ASN A 250 -16.71 13.89 18.24
C ASN A 250 -16.25 12.72 19.14
N LYS A 251 -15.08 12.13 18.84
CA LYS A 251 -14.48 10.98 19.55
C LYS A 251 -15.36 9.71 19.55
N LYS A 252 -16.32 9.59 18.64
CA LYS A 252 -17.17 8.42 18.43
C LYS A 252 -17.04 7.93 17.00
N TYR A 253 -17.27 6.63 16.80
CA TYR A 253 -17.05 5.95 15.52
C TYR A 253 -18.35 5.38 14.96
N SER A 254 -18.58 5.51 13.66
CA SER A 254 -19.72 4.93 12.94
C SER A 254 -19.30 3.74 12.07
N ILE A 255 -18.51 2.80 12.62
CA ILE A 255 -17.91 1.69 11.90
C ILE A 255 -18.93 0.60 11.53
N HIS A 256 -19.82 0.25 12.46
CA HIS A 256 -20.72 -0.88 12.31
C HIS A 256 -22.11 -0.50 11.81
N SER A 257 -22.45 0.77 11.90
CA SER A 257 -23.71 1.35 11.43
C SER A 257 -23.54 2.86 11.24
N LYS A 258 -24.57 3.53 10.73
CA LYS A 258 -24.61 5.00 10.66
C LYS A 258 -24.60 5.68 12.04
N LYS A 259 -24.93 4.94 13.11
CA LYS A 259 -24.94 5.45 14.50
C LYS A 259 -23.49 5.47 15.04
N HIS A 260 -23.08 6.61 15.58
CA HIS A 260 -21.79 6.76 16.25
C HIS A 260 -21.81 6.11 17.64
N THR A 261 -20.79 5.33 17.94
CA THR A 261 -20.62 4.59 19.20
C THR A 261 -19.28 4.95 19.86
N SER A 262 -19.18 4.71 21.17
CA SER A 262 -17.94 4.90 21.93
C SER A 262 -16.84 3.94 21.44
N VAL A 263 -15.58 4.23 21.80
CA VAL A 263 -14.43 3.36 21.56
C VAL A 263 -14.68 1.96 22.10
N ASP A 264 -15.10 1.84 23.36
CA ASP A 264 -15.29 0.53 24.02
C ASP A 264 -16.37 -0.30 23.30
N LYS A 265 -17.48 0.32 22.89
CA LYS A 265 -18.51 -0.35 22.10
C LYS A 265 -18.02 -0.77 20.73
N SER A 266 -17.17 0.03 20.09
CA SER A 266 -16.55 -0.31 18.82
C SER A 266 -15.58 -1.48 18.95
N ILE A 267 -14.81 -1.55 20.04
CA ILE A 267 -13.94 -2.68 20.37
C ILE A 267 -14.76 -3.96 20.55
N ASP A 268 -15.84 -3.91 21.35
CA ASP A 268 -16.72 -5.07 21.55
C ASP A 268 -17.29 -5.62 20.23
N ASN A 269 -17.67 -4.71 19.33
CA ASN A 269 -18.15 -5.09 18.01
C ASN A 269 -17.04 -5.71 17.15
N TYR A 270 -15.83 -5.15 17.16
CA TYR A 270 -14.68 -5.79 16.48
C TYR A 270 -14.43 -7.20 17.02
N LEU A 271 -14.40 -7.40 18.34
CA LEU A 271 -14.20 -8.73 18.95
C LEU A 271 -15.26 -9.73 18.52
N LYS A 272 -16.54 -9.30 18.42
CA LYS A 272 -17.63 -10.14 17.89
C LYS A 272 -17.36 -10.54 16.44
N LEU A 273 -17.00 -9.59 15.56
CA LEU A 273 -16.70 -9.87 14.13
C LEU A 273 -15.46 -10.77 13.99
N ILE A 274 -14.38 -10.50 14.73
CA ILE A 274 -13.16 -11.29 14.75
C ILE A 274 -13.48 -12.75 15.09
N ASN A 275 -14.23 -13.00 16.15
CA ASN A 275 -14.57 -14.34 16.59
C ASN A 275 -15.51 -15.06 15.61
N LYS A 276 -16.55 -14.35 15.12
CA LYS A 276 -17.58 -14.92 14.24
C LYS A 276 -17.04 -15.25 12.86
N TYR A 277 -16.25 -14.35 12.27
CA TYR A 277 -15.77 -14.45 10.87
C TYR A 277 -14.30 -14.86 10.75
N LYS A 278 -13.64 -15.14 11.89
CA LYS A 278 -12.23 -15.56 11.93
C LYS A 278 -11.30 -14.55 11.26
N ILE A 279 -11.56 -13.23 11.49
CA ILE A 279 -10.75 -12.15 10.95
C ILE A 279 -9.34 -12.25 11.52
N LYS A 280 -8.31 -12.13 10.67
CA LYS A 280 -6.91 -12.26 11.03
C LYS A 280 -6.13 -10.94 10.98
N SER A 281 -6.67 -9.90 10.37
CA SER A 281 -6.02 -8.60 10.28
C SER A 281 -7.06 -7.47 10.23
N ILE A 282 -6.78 -6.37 10.93
CA ILE A 282 -7.55 -5.12 10.84
C ILE A 282 -6.57 -3.97 10.69
N GLU A 283 -6.72 -3.23 9.60
CA GLU A 283 -5.99 -2.00 9.30
C GLU A 283 -6.86 -0.80 9.70
N ASP A 284 -6.21 0.20 10.29
CA ASP A 284 -6.78 1.47 10.74
C ASP A 284 -8.16 1.35 11.45
N PRO A 285 -8.22 0.55 12.54
CA PRO A 285 -9.47 0.35 13.30
C PRO A 285 -9.97 1.60 14.01
N PHE A 286 -9.10 2.58 14.25
CA PHE A 286 -9.39 3.85 14.92
C PHE A 286 -8.65 5.01 14.26
N GLY A 287 -9.00 6.25 14.67
CA GLY A 287 -8.40 7.47 14.16
C GLY A 287 -6.89 7.54 14.43
N GLU A 288 -6.19 8.24 13.56
CA GLU A 288 -4.71 8.36 13.53
C GLU A 288 -4.07 8.97 14.81
N ASN A 289 -4.86 9.63 15.67
CA ASN A 289 -4.40 10.23 16.92
C ASN A 289 -5.04 9.58 18.17
N ASP A 290 -5.87 8.55 18.01
CA ASP A 290 -6.54 7.88 19.13
C ASP A 290 -5.72 6.68 19.66
N TRP A 291 -4.46 6.94 20.01
CA TRP A 291 -3.49 5.94 20.50
C TRP A 291 -4.07 5.00 21.57
N SER A 292 -4.87 5.56 22.49
CA SER A 292 -5.51 4.80 23.57
C SER A 292 -6.48 3.74 23.05
N ALA A 293 -7.28 4.05 22.02
CA ALA A 293 -8.20 3.09 21.41
C ALA A 293 -7.45 1.94 20.73
N TRP A 294 -6.34 2.25 20.04
CA TRP A 294 -5.48 1.26 19.42
C TRP A 294 -4.87 0.31 20.45
N THR A 295 -4.28 0.85 21.51
CA THR A 295 -3.68 0.06 22.60
C THR A 295 -4.73 -0.83 23.27
N LYS A 296 -5.92 -0.32 23.55
CA LYS A 296 -7.02 -1.11 24.11
C LYS A 296 -7.41 -2.27 23.19
N LEU A 297 -7.53 -2.06 21.87
CA LEU A 297 -7.88 -3.12 20.92
C LEU A 297 -6.79 -4.19 20.86
N LEU A 298 -5.51 -3.79 20.73
CA LEU A 298 -4.38 -4.72 20.68
C LEU A 298 -4.34 -5.62 21.93
N ASN A 299 -4.51 -5.03 23.12
CA ASN A 299 -4.55 -5.77 24.39
C ASN A 299 -5.75 -6.72 24.45
N LYS A 300 -6.93 -6.30 24.02
CA LYS A 300 -8.15 -7.16 24.02
C LYS A 300 -8.03 -8.33 23.03
N THR A 301 -7.34 -8.16 21.93
CA THR A 301 -7.06 -9.24 20.96
C THR A 301 -5.91 -10.14 21.40
N LYS A 302 -5.22 -9.81 22.49
CA LYS A 302 -4.06 -10.56 23.03
C LYS A 302 -2.99 -10.82 21.95
N ASN A 303 -2.80 -9.88 21.05
CA ASN A 303 -1.88 -9.97 19.91
C ASN A 303 -2.12 -11.19 18.98
N LYS A 304 -3.35 -11.76 18.99
CA LYS A 304 -3.70 -12.94 18.17
C LYS A 304 -4.08 -12.62 16.75
N ILE A 305 -4.29 -11.34 16.44
CA ILE A 305 -4.56 -10.84 15.10
C ILE A 305 -3.60 -9.72 14.76
N GLN A 306 -3.45 -9.46 13.49
CA GLN A 306 -2.65 -8.35 12.98
C GLN A 306 -3.44 -7.05 13.11
N ILE A 307 -2.89 -6.07 13.83
CA ILE A 307 -3.39 -4.69 13.89
C ILE A 307 -2.40 -3.82 13.12
N VAL A 308 -2.86 -3.26 12.02
CA VAL A 308 -2.03 -2.55 11.04
C VAL A 308 -2.26 -1.06 11.13
N GLY A 309 -1.19 -0.29 11.29
CA GLY A 309 -1.25 1.17 11.17
C GLY A 309 -0.88 1.62 9.76
N ASP A 310 -1.83 2.25 9.04
CA ASP A 310 -1.63 3.01 7.82
C ASP A 310 -1.59 4.50 8.14
N ASP A 311 -2.73 5.17 8.31
CA ASP A 311 -2.81 6.58 8.71
C ASP A 311 -2.20 6.84 10.08
N LEU A 312 -2.23 5.84 10.97
CA LEU A 312 -1.57 5.91 12.27
C LEU A 312 -0.08 6.22 12.13
N PHE A 313 0.60 5.60 11.18
CA PHE A 313 2.06 5.68 11.03
C PHE A 313 2.53 6.49 9.82
N VAL A 314 1.75 6.53 8.75
CA VAL A 314 2.04 7.22 7.47
C VAL A 314 3.47 6.99 6.98
N THR A 315 3.97 5.76 7.11
CA THR A 315 5.36 5.39 6.77
C THR A 315 6.40 6.35 7.40
N ASN A 316 6.11 6.88 8.60
CA ASN A 316 6.94 7.86 9.29
C ASN A 316 7.61 7.25 10.52
N LEU A 317 8.95 7.37 10.61
CA LEU A 317 9.75 6.76 11.67
C LEU A 317 9.37 7.27 13.06
N GLU A 318 9.12 8.58 13.20
CA GLU A 318 8.78 9.17 14.52
C GLU A 318 7.40 8.68 14.99
N ARG A 319 6.42 8.61 14.10
CA ARG A 319 5.10 8.07 14.45
C ARG A 319 5.17 6.58 14.77
N LEU A 320 6.00 5.82 14.07
CA LEU A 320 6.21 4.39 14.37
C LEU A 320 6.85 4.20 15.75
N LYS A 321 7.82 5.03 16.13
CA LYS A 321 8.41 5.04 17.50
C LYS A 321 7.36 5.34 18.57
N ILE A 322 6.49 6.33 18.35
CA ILE A 322 5.38 6.65 19.25
C ILE A 322 4.44 5.45 19.40
N GLY A 323 4.05 4.83 18.31
CA GLY A 323 3.17 3.66 18.33
C GLY A 323 3.77 2.44 19.02
N PHE A 324 5.07 2.23 18.86
CA PHE A 324 5.80 1.19 19.60
C PHE A 324 5.79 1.43 21.10
N LEU A 325 6.11 2.64 21.54
CA LEU A 325 6.11 3.03 22.97
C LEU A 325 4.71 2.92 23.59
N ASN A 326 3.65 3.21 22.82
CA ASN A 326 2.25 3.09 23.27
C ASN A 326 1.68 1.66 23.10
N ILE A 327 2.42 0.72 22.54
CA ILE A 327 1.94 -0.66 22.26
C ILE A 327 0.61 -0.60 21.46
N SER A 328 0.61 0.19 20.37
CA SER A 328 -0.63 0.51 19.67
C SER A 328 -0.97 -0.44 18.51
N ALA A 329 0.03 -1.06 17.92
CA ALA A 329 -0.10 -1.96 16.76
C ALA A 329 0.99 -3.03 16.80
N ASN A 330 0.92 -3.98 15.85
CA ASN A 330 1.96 -5.00 15.65
C ASN A 330 2.41 -5.11 14.19
N SER A 331 1.89 -4.23 13.35
CA SER A 331 2.19 -4.20 11.92
C SER A 331 2.07 -2.79 11.37
N ILE A 332 2.80 -2.52 10.28
CA ILE A 332 2.79 -1.23 9.59
C ILE A 332 2.54 -1.41 8.10
N LEU A 333 1.70 -0.57 7.53
CA LEU A 333 1.57 -0.41 6.09
C LEU A 333 2.67 0.55 5.58
N ILE A 334 3.30 0.20 4.48
CA ILE A 334 4.40 0.96 3.88
C ILE A 334 3.97 1.49 2.53
N LYS A 335 3.87 2.80 2.42
CA LYS A 335 3.56 3.55 1.20
C LYS A 335 4.66 4.56 0.93
N LEU A 336 5.47 4.36 -0.10
CA LEU A 336 6.64 5.19 -0.37
C LEU A 336 6.31 6.69 -0.52
N ASN A 337 5.15 7.01 -1.09
CA ASN A 337 4.75 8.40 -1.30
C ASN A 337 4.30 9.12 -0.02
N GLN A 338 3.98 8.40 1.07
CA GLN A 338 3.66 9.00 2.37
C GLN A 338 4.86 9.66 3.03
N ILE A 339 6.09 9.28 2.64
CA ILE A 339 7.34 9.85 3.17
C ILE A 339 8.19 10.54 2.10
N GLY A 340 8.22 10.01 0.87
CA GLY A 340 8.73 10.70 -0.31
C GLY A 340 10.11 10.29 -0.79
N THR A 341 10.88 9.47 -0.07
CA THR A 341 12.16 8.91 -0.57
C THR A 341 12.28 7.42 -0.27
N LEU A 342 13.08 6.74 -1.09
CA LEU A 342 13.42 5.33 -0.85
C LEU A 342 14.24 5.16 0.43
N THR A 343 15.17 6.06 0.70
CA THR A 343 16.05 6.02 1.90
C THR A 343 15.23 6.10 3.18
N GLU A 344 14.35 7.11 3.33
CA GLU A 344 13.48 7.23 4.51
C GLU A 344 12.55 6.01 4.66
N THR A 345 12.00 5.50 3.56
CA THR A 345 11.16 4.29 3.59
C THR A 345 11.93 3.06 4.10
N LEU A 346 13.18 2.89 3.66
CA LEU A 346 14.03 1.79 4.11
C LEU A 346 14.39 1.90 5.60
N GLU A 347 14.56 3.10 6.12
CA GLU A 347 14.78 3.34 7.57
C GLU A 347 13.57 2.91 8.40
N VAL A 348 12.36 3.27 7.95
CA VAL A 348 11.11 2.84 8.61
C VAL A 348 11.00 1.31 8.62
N ILE A 349 11.26 0.65 7.48
CA ILE A 349 11.20 -0.82 7.40
C ILE A 349 12.24 -1.48 8.31
N LYS A 350 13.47 -0.96 8.36
CA LYS A 350 14.51 -1.47 9.24
C LYS A 350 14.10 -1.37 10.71
N PHE A 351 13.55 -0.23 11.11
CA PHE A 351 13.08 -0.03 12.48
C PHE A 351 11.87 -0.93 12.80
N ALA A 352 10.89 -1.04 11.89
CA ALA A 352 9.74 -1.92 12.05
C ALA A 352 10.18 -3.38 12.31
N LYS A 353 11.14 -3.88 11.52
CA LYS A 353 11.70 -5.22 11.72
C LYS A 353 12.45 -5.37 13.04
N LEU A 354 13.21 -4.36 13.44
CA LEU A 354 13.95 -4.37 14.71
C LEU A 354 13.01 -4.53 15.90
N ILE A 355 11.85 -3.88 15.88
CA ILE A 355 10.84 -3.96 16.96
C ILE A 355 9.84 -5.13 16.78
N GLY A 356 10.06 -6.02 15.80
CA GLY A 356 9.22 -7.20 15.56
C GLY A 356 7.89 -6.92 14.85
N TYR A 357 7.69 -5.71 14.28
CA TYR A 357 6.48 -5.41 13.50
C TYR A 357 6.52 -6.08 12.13
N LYS A 358 5.37 -6.57 11.68
CA LYS A 358 5.21 -7.05 10.31
C LYS A 358 5.07 -5.87 9.35
N THR A 359 5.69 -5.99 8.18
CA THR A 359 5.64 -4.93 7.15
C THR A 359 4.79 -5.39 5.98
N ILE A 360 3.94 -4.48 5.48
CA ILE A 360 3.03 -4.68 4.36
C ILE A 360 3.33 -3.61 3.33
N ILE A 361 3.90 -3.98 2.18
CA ILE A 361 4.09 -3.02 1.10
C ILE A 361 2.75 -2.77 0.41
N SER A 362 2.40 -1.50 0.23
CA SER A 362 1.08 -1.12 -0.28
C SER A 362 1.17 -0.24 -1.53
N HIS A 363 0.19 -0.45 -2.42
CA HIS A 363 -0.16 0.46 -3.50
C HIS A 363 -0.87 1.71 -2.95
N ARG A 364 -1.33 2.56 -3.86
CA ARG A 364 -2.31 3.63 -3.56
C ARG A 364 -3.55 3.45 -4.44
N SER A 365 -4.65 4.13 -4.06
CA SER A 365 -5.90 4.09 -4.85
C SER A 365 -5.72 4.65 -6.27
N GLY A 366 -4.96 5.73 -6.46
CA GLY A 366 -4.45 6.18 -7.75
C GLY A 366 -3.06 5.61 -8.01
N ASP A 367 -2.99 4.50 -8.71
CA ASP A 367 -1.75 3.78 -9.03
C ASP A 367 -1.44 3.86 -10.54
N SER A 368 -0.40 3.20 -10.97
CA SER A 368 0.05 3.10 -12.36
C SER A 368 0.52 1.68 -12.67
N GLU A 369 0.88 1.41 -13.92
CA GLU A 369 1.47 0.13 -14.33
C GLU A 369 2.88 -0.12 -13.78
N ASP A 370 3.51 0.85 -13.10
CA ASP A 370 4.82 0.70 -12.48
C ASP A 370 4.84 -0.42 -11.44
N THR A 371 5.71 -1.41 -11.64
CA THR A 371 5.78 -2.62 -10.81
C THR A 371 6.76 -2.53 -9.65
N PHE A 372 7.38 -1.38 -9.40
CA PHE A 372 8.46 -1.22 -8.43
C PHE A 372 8.15 -1.81 -7.06
N ILE A 373 6.90 -1.63 -6.56
CA ILE A 373 6.51 -2.12 -5.23
C ILE A 373 6.54 -3.65 -5.11
N ALA A 374 6.41 -4.40 -6.20
CA ALA A 374 6.56 -5.86 -6.21
C ALA A 374 8.02 -6.27 -5.94
N ASP A 375 8.97 -5.68 -6.69
CA ASP A 375 10.41 -5.84 -6.45
C ASP A 375 10.80 -5.35 -5.05
N PHE A 376 10.21 -4.23 -4.62
CA PHE A 376 10.47 -3.61 -3.33
C PHE A 376 10.05 -4.52 -2.17
N ALA A 377 8.89 -5.20 -2.27
CA ALA A 377 8.42 -6.12 -1.26
C ALA A 377 9.40 -7.29 -1.03
N ILE A 378 9.94 -7.86 -2.11
CA ILE A 378 10.93 -8.94 -2.02
C ILE A 378 12.29 -8.42 -1.53
N GLY A 379 12.78 -7.31 -2.13
CA GLY A 379 14.08 -6.74 -1.80
C GLY A 379 14.18 -6.24 -0.36
N THR A 380 13.07 -5.86 0.24
CA THR A 380 12.97 -5.48 1.65
C THR A 380 12.57 -6.64 2.57
N ASP A 381 12.36 -7.84 2.02
CA ASP A 381 11.90 -9.01 2.76
C ASP A 381 10.64 -8.70 3.59
N SER A 382 9.66 -8.07 2.95
CA SER A 382 8.41 -7.70 3.60
C SER A 382 7.44 -8.87 3.67
N ASN A 383 6.68 -8.96 4.77
CA ASN A 383 5.81 -10.10 5.05
C ASN A 383 4.66 -10.23 4.05
N GLN A 384 4.11 -9.08 3.62
CA GLN A 384 2.88 -9.03 2.84
C GLN A 384 2.94 -7.90 1.81
N ILE A 385 2.08 -8.00 0.80
CA ILE A 385 1.83 -6.96 -0.19
C ILE A 385 0.34 -6.73 -0.33
N LYS A 386 -0.08 -5.46 -0.25
CA LYS A 386 -1.46 -5.00 -0.48
C LYS A 386 -1.46 -4.22 -1.79
N THR A 387 -2.00 -4.81 -2.86
CA THR A 387 -1.99 -4.19 -4.18
C THR A 387 -3.28 -4.44 -4.97
N GLY A 388 -4.43 -4.35 -4.28
CA GLY A 388 -5.76 -4.48 -4.86
C GLY A 388 -6.15 -5.91 -5.20
N SER A 389 -7.09 -6.07 -6.13
CA SER A 389 -7.62 -7.35 -6.58
C SER A 389 -6.96 -7.85 -7.87
N LEU A 390 -7.39 -9.02 -8.37
CA LEU A 390 -7.02 -9.54 -9.69
C LEU A 390 -7.86 -8.90 -10.82
N ALA A 391 -8.03 -7.59 -10.76
CA ALA A 391 -8.72 -6.78 -11.76
C ALA A 391 -8.03 -5.41 -11.85
N ARG A 392 -8.13 -4.77 -13.03
CA ARG A 392 -7.44 -3.52 -13.41
C ARG A 392 -5.93 -3.74 -13.61
N SER A 393 -5.41 -3.28 -14.75
CA SER A 393 -4.04 -3.57 -15.22
C SER A 393 -2.98 -3.13 -14.25
N GLU A 394 -3.15 -1.96 -13.63
CA GLU A 394 -2.22 -1.39 -12.65
C GLU A 394 -2.13 -2.22 -11.35
N ARG A 395 -3.12 -3.02 -11.02
CA ARG A 395 -3.09 -3.97 -9.89
C ARG A 395 -2.45 -5.29 -10.32
N VAL A 396 -2.95 -5.87 -11.41
CA VAL A 396 -2.49 -7.15 -11.93
C VAL A 396 -1.01 -7.13 -12.33
N SER A 397 -0.48 -5.98 -12.78
CA SER A 397 0.93 -5.83 -13.13
C SER A 397 1.88 -6.22 -12.00
N LYS A 398 1.54 -5.89 -10.73
CA LYS A 398 2.34 -6.21 -9.54
C LYS A 398 2.32 -7.71 -9.24
N TYR A 399 1.14 -8.35 -9.34
CA TYR A 399 1.01 -9.81 -9.18
C TYR A 399 1.81 -10.54 -10.26
N ASN A 400 1.70 -10.10 -11.51
CA ASN A 400 2.48 -10.68 -12.62
C ASN A 400 3.99 -10.51 -12.41
N GLN A 401 4.44 -9.38 -11.85
CA GLN A 401 5.85 -9.18 -11.55
C GLN A 401 6.34 -10.13 -10.45
N LEU A 402 5.54 -10.34 -9.39
CA LEU A 402 5.88 -11.30 -8.33
C LEU A 402 5.91 -12.74 -8.86
N LEU A 403 5.01 -13.12 -9.78
CA LEU A 403 5.04 -14.43 -10.44
C LEU A 403 6.30 -14.59 -11.32
N ARG A 404 6.74 -13.55 -12.03
CA ARG A 404 7.99 -13.58 -12.79
C ARG A 404 9.21 -13.78 -11.87
N ILE A 405 9.23 -13.07 -10.73
CA ILE A 405 10.31 -13.21 -9.75
C ILE A 405 10.28 -14.60 -9.11
N GLU A 406 9.11 -15.14 -8.78
CA GLU A 406 8.98 -16.52 -8.30
C GLU A 406 9.56 -17.52 -9.30
N HIS A 407 9.23 -17.36 -10.58
CA HIS A 407 9.75 -18.20 -11.65
C HIS A 407 11.29 -18.06 -11.79
N GLU A 408 11.84 -16.84 -11.75
CA GLU A 408 13.29 -16.58 -11.79
C GLU A 408 14.03 -17.24 -10.61
N LEU A 409 13.45 -17.18 -9.42
CA LEU A 409 14.02 -17.77 -8.20
C LEU A 409 13.95 -19.31 -8.19
N GLY A 410 12.97 -19.90 -8.85
CA GLY A 410 12.76 -21.33 -8.93
C GLY A 410 12.70 -21.99 -7.54
N LYS A 411 13.48 -23.03 -7.31
CA LYS A 411 13.54 -23.76 -6.03
C LYS A 411 14.01 -22.92 -4.82
N LYS A 412 14.58 -21.74 -5.06
CA LYS A 412 15.02 -20.81 -4.00
C LYS A 412 13.86 -19.92 -3.51
N SER A 413 12.76 -19.89 -4.24
CA SER A 413 11.60 -19.11 -3.83
C SER A 413 10.93 -19.76 -2.63
N LYS A 414 10.65 -18.97 -1.60
CA LYS A 414 9.91 -19.40 -0.40
C LYS A 414 8.90 -18.32 -0.06
N MET A 415 7.73 -18.72 0.42
CA MET A 415 6.80 -17.78 1.01
C MET A 415 7.35 -17.24 2.34
N HIS A 416 6.97 -16.04 2.67
CA HIS A 416 7.22 -15.49 4.01
C HIS A 416 6.47 -16.34 5.07
N ILE A 417 6.74 -16.12 6.35
CA ILE A 417 6.04 -16.82 7.43
C ILE A 417 4.86 -15.96 7.88
N ILE A 418 3.69 -16.56 8.04
CA ILE A 418 2.52 -16.00 8.71
C ILE A 418 2.33 -16.79 10.01
N ASP A 419 2.49 -16.10 11.14
CA ASP A 419 2.22 -16.66 12.47
C ASP A 419 0.74 -16.52 12.80
#